data_488fb10a30dc4eef8c4c12a096e29d15
#
_entry.id   488fb10a30dc4eef8c4c12a096e29d15
#
_cell.length_a   1.000
_cell.length_b   1.000
_cell.length_c   1.000
_cell.angle_alpha   90.00
_cell.angle_beta   90.00
_cell.angle_gamma   90.00
#
_symmetry.space_group_name_H-M   'P 1'
#
loop_
_entity.id
_entity.type
_entity.pdbx_description
1 polymer ?
#
loop_
_entity_poly.entity_id
_entity_poly.type
_entity_poly.pdbx_seq_one_letter_code
_entity_poly.pdbx_strand_id
1 'polypeptide(L)'
;MLAGLIVVKSFNSGRTASVHTSLTSIMTAAATALDIIIMAAGKGTRMKSRIPKVLQKLAGRPLLQHVVAEAQSLHPRRVVVVTGHCADEVEAACAAFTLPEATPLEMQFVRQEPQLGTGHAVQQAVPKLPDDDGVVVVLSGDVPLTEASTVAELVKACGGDQLALLTVRVSDPTGYGRIVRDANGVVQRIVEHKDASDEQRASIKEIYSGIMAAPAKRLKAWLSQLNNDNAQREYYLTDVVAMAVADGVAVVGHCITDALQVAGVNSPLQLAELERAHQLRQAAALMEQGVRLADPARFDLRDDVRGVLAELSCSTDVEIDVGCIFTGRVTLGEGARIGAYCHISNAEIAAGAVIHPFSHIDGGGDA
;
A
#
# COMPACT_ATOMS: atom_id res chain seq x y z
N MET A 1 -33.84 43.45 -4.85
CA MET A 1 -33.03 44.67 -4.61
C MET A 1 -32.16 44.41 -3.39
N LEU A 2 -30.95 44.36 -3.53
CA LEU A 2 -29.72 44.87 -2.92
C LEU A 2 -28.61 43.80 -2.93
N ALA A 3 -27.74 44.01 -3.90
CA ALA A 3 -26.44 43.35 -3.97
C ALA A 3 -25.53 43.96 -2.89
N GLY A 4 -24.84 43.13 -2.14
CA GLY A 4 -23.79 43.49 -1.20
C GLY A 4 -22.41 43.07 -1.74
N LEU A 5 -21.75 43.99 -2.37
CA LEU A 5 -20.37 43.89 -2.84
C LEU A 5 -19.44 43.99 -1.63
N ILE A 6 -18.62 42.99 -1.36
CA ILE A 6 -17.55 43.11 -0.36
C ILE A 6 -16.20 43.25 -1.11
N VAL A 7 -15.65 44.46 -0.93
CA VAL A 7 -14.36 44.92 -1.46
C VAL A 7 -13.22 44.33 -0.62
N VAL A 8 -12.29 43.65 -1.26
CA VAL A 8 -11.01 43.25 -0.66
C VAL A 8 -10.06 44.44 -0.72
N LYS A 9 -9.65 44.99 0.44
CA LYS A 9 -8.58 45.97 0.54
C LYS A 9 -7.22 45.27 0.58
N SER A 10 -6.42 45.53 -0.45
CA SER A 10 -4.99 45.34 -0.45
C SER A 10 -4.31 46.34 0.46
N PHE A 11 -3.41 45.89 1.35
CA PHE A 11 -2.43 46.76 2.01
C PHE A 11 -1.05 46.56 1.36
N ASN A 12 -0.51 47.64 0.82
CA ASN A 12 0.83 47.72 0.28
C ASN A 12 1.64 48.77 1.09
N SER A 13 2.96 48.56 1.16
CA SER A 13 4.04 49.47 1.56
C SER A 13 4.40 49.43 3.05
N GLY A 14 5.66 49.32 3.43
CA GLY A 14 6.88 49.73 2.79
C GLY A 14 8.13 49.50 3.63
N ARG A 15 9.26 49.36 2.93
CA ARG A 15 10.64 49.69 3.26
C ARG A 15 11.36 49.02 4.43
N THR A 16 12.27 48.17 4.07
CA THR A 16 13.77 48.24 4.03
C THR A 16 14.50 47.93 5.29
N ALA A 17 15.23 46.84 5.29
CA ALA A 17 16.61 46.78 5.72
C ALA A 17 17.26 45.54 5.12
N SER A 18 18.21 45.77 4.25
CA SER A 18 19.12 44.76 3.68
C SER A 18 20.01 44.27 4.82
N VAL A 19 19.84 42.99 5.17
CA VAL A 19 20.87 42.24 5.90
C VAL A 19 21.30 41.13 4.94
N HIS A 20 22.43 41.39 4.30
CA HIS A 20 23.19 40.34 3.64
C HIS A 20 23.72 39.39 4.71
N THR A 21 22.94 38.36 5.02
CA THR A 21 23.47 37.19 5.71
C THR A 21 23.71 36.13 4.63
N SER A 22 24.97 35.89 4.41
CA SER A 22 25.53 34.81 3.61
C SER A 22 24.90 33.49 4.03
N LEU A 23 23.91 33.00 3.30
CA LEU A 23 23.39 31.63 3.39
C LEU A 23 24.33 30.72 2.60
N THR A 24 25.47 30.45 3.21
CA THR A 24 26.38 29.41 2.79
C THR A 24 25.70 28.06 3.01
N SER A 25 25.41 27.40 1.90
CA SER A 25 25.37 25.94 1.76
C SER A 25 24.67 25.15 2.86
N ILE A 26 23.35 25.13 2.85
CA ILE A 26 22.66 23.91 3.29
C ILE A 26 22.86 22.93 2.13
N MET A 27 23.81 22.01 2.28
CA MET A 27 23.87 20.82 1.46
C MET A 27 22.54 20.10 1.66
N THR A 28 21.63 20.25 0.70
CA THR A 28 20.51 19.34 0.54
C THR A 28 21.14 17.96 0.36
N ALA A 29 21.02 17.11 1.36
CA ALA A 29 21.30 15.70 1.20
C ALA A 29 20.49 15.26 -0.03
N ALA A 30 21.19 14.86 -1.09
CA ALA A 30 20.55 14.39 -2.30
C ALA A 30 19.57 13.29 -1.89
N ALA A 31 18.29 13.47 -2.17
CA ALA A 31 17.29 12.48 -1.84
C ALA A 31 17.75 11.14 -2.42
N THR A 32 17.90 10.12 -1.57
CA THR A 32 18.38 8.80 -2.00
C THR A 32 17.45 8.31 -3.09
N ALA A 33 18.00 8.00 -4.26
CA ALA A 33 17.23 7.57 -5.41
C ALA A 33 16.49 6.26 -5.10
N LEU A 34 15.16 6.26 -5.28
CA LEU A 34 14.27 5.16 -4.91
C LEU A 34 13.76 4.43 -6.16
N ASP A 35 13.92 3.12 -6.19
CA ASP A 35 13.28 2.22 -7.15
C ASP A 35 12.37 1.24 -6.39
N ILE A 36 11.23 0.89 -6.98
CA ILE A 36 10.26 -0.01 -6.35
C ILE A 36 10.04 -1.24 -7.24
N ILE A 37 10.07 -2.43 -6.63
CA ILE A 37 9.69 -3.69 -7.25
C ILE A 37 8.40 -4.17 -6.59
N ILE A 38 7.39 -4.50 -7.39
CA ILE A 38 6.14 -5.08 -6.89
C ILE A 38 6.02 -6.51 -7.40
N MET A 39 6.01 -7.47 -6.48
CA MET A 39 5.83 -8.89 -6.83
C MET A 39 4.36 -9.21 -7.05
N ALA A 40 3.99 -9.57 -8.28
CA ALA A 40 2.61 -9.89 -8.69
C ALA A 40 2.51 -11.19 -9.52
N ALA A 41 3.53 -12.07 -9.47
CA ALA A 41 3.63 -13.26 -10.32
C ALA A 41 2.90 -14.51 -9.78
N GLY A 42 2.41 -14.48 -8.56
CA GLY A 42 1.89 -15.65 -7.85
C GLY A 42 0.59 -16.22 -8.44
N LYS A 43 0.45 -17.56 -8.49
CA LYS A 43 -0.73 -18.26 -9.03
C LYS A 43 -2.02 -18.08 -8.22
N GLY A 44 -1.93 -17.79 -6.91
CA GLY A 44 -3.09 -17.57 -6.05
C GLY A 44 -4.08 -18.73 -5.99
N THR A 45 -3.62 -19.98 -6.03
CA THR A 45 -4.47 -21.19 -6.13
C THR A 45 -5.50 -21.33 -5.01
N ARG A 46 -5.21 -20.77 -3.82
CA ARG A 46 -6.14 -20.76 -2.67
C ARG A 46 -7.37 -19.87 -2.86
N MET A 47 -7.33 -18.93 -3.83
CA MET A 47 -8.49 -18.10 -4.18
C MET A 47 -9.58 -18.88 -4.88
N LYS A 48 -9.26 -20.02 -5.51
CA LYS A 48 -10.20 -20.85 -6.30
C LYS A 48 -11.01 -20.03 -7.32
N SER A 49 -10.37 -19.05 -7.93
CA SER A 49 -10.97 -18.09 -8.87
C SER A 49 -10.21 -18.11 -10.20
N ARG A 50 -10.92 -17.78 -11.29
CA ARG A 50 -10.29 -17.53 -12.60
C ARG A 50 -9.61 -16.16 -12.66
N ILE A 51 -10.08 -15.20 -11.83
CA ILE A 51 -9.48 -13.88 -11.71
C ILE A 51 -8.17 -14.03 -10.96
N PRO A 52 -7.04 -13.51 -11.48
CA PRO A 52 -5.76 -13.49 -10.79
C PRO A 52 -5.88 -12.91 -9.38
N LYS A 53 -5.14 -13.49 -8.40
CA LYS A 53 -5.21 -13.07 -7.01
C LYS A 53 -5.06 -11.55 -6.84
N VAL A 54 -4.08 -10.98 -7.50
CA VAL A 54 -3.75 -9.55 -7.40
C VAL A 54 -4.78 -8.63 -8.07
N LEU A 55 -5.70 -9.19 -8.88
CA LEU A 55 -6.83 -8.50 -9.48
C LEU A 55 -8.14 -8.69 -8.71
N GLN A 56 -8.16 -9.45 -7.63
CA GLN A 56 -9.30 -9.47 -6.70
C GLN A 56 -9.48 -8.08 -6.10
N LYS A 57 -10.73 -7.68 -5.84
CA LYS A 57 -11.05 -6.31 -5.43
C LYS A 57 -11.20 -6.18 -3.92
N LEU A 58 -10.58 -5.15 -3.37
CA LEU A 58 -10.79 -4.60 -2.03
C LEU A 58 -11.38 -3.19 -2.19
N ALA A 59 -12.49 -2.89 -1.57
CA ALA A 59 -13.21 -1.62 -1.70
C ALA A 59 -13.41 -1.19 -3.17
N GLY A 60 -13.76 -2.15 -4.06
CA GLY A 60 -13.97 -1.89 -5.49
C GLY A 60 -12.70 -1.88 -6.35
N ARG A 61 -11.50 -1.72 -5.78
CA ARG A 61 -10.21 -1.60 -6.46
C ARG A 61 -9.41 -2.90 -6.41
N PRO A 62 -8.77 -3.34 -7.51
CA PRO A 62 -7.83 -4.46 -7.50
C PRO A 62 -6.72 -4.32 -6.45
N LEU A 63 -6.36 -5.42 -5.77
CA LEU A 63 -5.32 -5.43 -4.74
C LEU A 63 -4.02 -4.76 -5.22
N LEU A 64 -3.58 -5.13 -6.43
CA LEU A 64 -2.36 -4.57 -7.02
C LEU A 64 -2.43 -3.06 -7.24
N GLN A 65 -3.61 -2.53 -7.60
CA GLN A 65 -3.77 -1.09 -7.82
C GLN A 65 -3.69 -0.29 -6.51
N HIS A 66 -4.08 -0.85 -5.36
CA HIS A 66 -3.78 -0.24 -4.05
C HIS A 66 -2.28 -0.12 -3.83
N VAL A 67 -1.53 -1.20 -4.06
CA VAL A 67 -0.06 -1.21 -3.89
C VAL A 67 0.63 -0.24 -4.86
N VAL A 68 0.17 -0.18 -6.12
CA VAL A 68 0.70 0.77 -7.12
C VAL A 68 0.44 2.22 -6.69
N ALA A 69 -0.75 2.52 -6.17
CA ALA A 69 -1.10 3.86 -5.69
C ALA A 69 -0.16 4.32 -4.57
N GLU A 70 0.06 3.49 -3.56
CA GLU A 70 0.98 3.78 -2.46
C GLU A 70 2.43 3.89 -2.94
N ALA A 71 2.85 3.02 -3.88
CA ALA A 71 4.17 3.11 -4.48
C ALA A 71 4.40 4.42 -5.24
N GLN A 72 3.40 4.91 -5.98
CA GLN A 72 3.47 6.18 -6.72
C GLN A 72 3.60 7.39 -5.78
N SER A 73 2.93 7.39 -4.65
CA SER A 73 2.98 8.50 -3.68
C SER A 73 4.36 8.69 -3.02
N LEU A 74 5.25 7.69 -3.13
CA LEU A 74 6.65 7.76 -2.71
C LEU A 74 7.56 8.46 -3.74
N HIS A 75 7.04 8.86 -4.90
CA HIS A 75 7.78 9.48 -5.98
C HIS A 75 9.05 8.73 -6.40
N PRO A 76 8.98 7.41 -6.66
CA PRO A 76 10.15 6.64 -7.07
C PRO A 76 10.59 7.03 -8.48
N ARG A 77 11.86 6.75 -8.83
CA ARG A 77 12.37 6.91 -10.20
C ARG A 77 11.66 5.97 -11.18
N ARG A 78 11.32 4.77 -10.71
CA ARG A 78 10.62 3.73 -11.48
C ARG A 78 9.89 2.76 -10.57
N VAL A 79 8.88 2.12 -11.13
CA VAL A 79 8.22 0.96 -10.56
C VAL A 79 8.34 -0.20 -11.53
N VAL A 80 8.87 -1.33 -11.08
CA VAL A 80 8.95 -2.58 -11.85
C VAL A 80 7.96 -3.57 -11.27
N VAL A 81 6.96 -3.95 -12.04
CA VAL A 81 5.96 -4.95 -11.65
C VAL A 81 6.38 -6.31 -12.21
N VAL A 82 6.61 -7.27 -11.32
CA VAL A 82 6.94 -8.64 -11.70
C VAL A 82 5.64 -9.42 -11.86
N THR A 83 5.28 -9.74 -13.09
CA THR A 83 4.09 -10.51 -13.47
C THR A 83 4.44 -11.98 -13.75
N GLY A 84 3.46 -12.83 -13.90
CA GLY A 84 3.68 -14.25 -14.18
C GLY A 84 2.38 -14.95 -14.58
N HIS A 85 1.65 -15.51 -13.62
CA HIS A 85 0.36 -16.12 -13.91
C HIS A 85 -0.64 -15.08 -14.42
N CYS A 86 -1.23 -15.29 -15.61
CA CYS A 86 -2.13 -14.34 -16.29
C CYS A 86 -1.47 -12.95 -16.49
N ALA A 87 -0.20 -12.93 -16.90
CA ALA A 87 0.57 -11.69 -17.03
C ALA A 87 -0.13 -10.63 -17.88
N ASP A 88 -0.70 -11.02 -19.04
CA ASP A 88 -1.38 -10.08 -19.95
C ASP A 88 -2.54 -9.34 -19.27
N GLU A 89 -3.35 -10.06 -18.48
CA GLU A 89 -4.50 -9.47 -17.76
C GLU A 89 -4.02 -8.52 -16.66
N VAL A 90 -2.96 -8.90 -15.91
CA VAL A 90 -2.38 -8.11 -14.83
C VAL A 90 -1.73 -6.84 -15.39
N GLU A 91 -0.96 -6.94 -16.46
CA GLU A 91 -0.29 -5.83 -17.13
C GLU A 91 -1.32 -4.83 -17.70
N ALA A 92 -2.37 -5.33 -18.37
CA ALA A 92 -3.46 -4.51 -18.90
C ALA A 92 -4.21 -3.76 -17.79
N ALA A 93 -4.52 -4.43 -16.66
CA ALA A 93 -5.20 -3.80 -15.53
C ALA A 93 -4.35 -2.70 -14.88
N CYS A 94 -3.02 -2.88 -14.81
CA CYS A 94 -2.11 -1.85 -14.32
C CYS A 94 -1.99 -0.68 -15.30
N ALA A 95 -1.87 -0.94 -16.60
CA ALA A 95 -1.74 0.10 -17.62
C ALA A 95 -3.01 0.98 -17.73
N ALA A 96 -4.18 0.42 -17.44
CA ALA A 96 -5.45 1.14 -17.41
C ALA A 96 -5.66 1.97 -16.13
N PHE A 97 -4.84 1.76 -15.10
CA PHE A 97 -4.96 2.46 -13.82
C PHE A 97 -4.22 3.79 -13.85
N THR A 98 -4.95 4.87 -13.64
CA THR A 98 -4.40 6.23 -13.55
C THR A 98 -4.88 6.87 -12.26
N LEU A 99 -3.95 7.37 -11.44
CA LEU A 99 -4.29 8.19 -10.30
C LEU A 99 -4.57 9.61 -10.77
N PRO A 100 -5.67 10.24 -10.34
CA PRO A 100 -5.88 11.68 -10.53
C PRO A 100 -4.69 12.44 -9.90
N GLU A 101 -4.21 13.48 -10.59
CA GLU A 101 -3.15 14.39 -10.10
C GLU A 101 -1.75 13.77 -9.91
N ALA A 102 -1.55 12.46 -10.12
CA ALA A 102 -0.21 11.87 -10.07
C ALA A 102 0.60 12.21 -11.32
N THR A 103 1.88 12.53 -11.12
CA THR A 103 2.83 12.58 -12.25
C THR A 103 2.84 11.21 -12.93
N PRO A 104 2.71 11.13 -14.26
CA PRO A 104 2.77 9.86 -14.94
C PRO A 104 4.05 9.11 -14.57
N LEU A 105 3.90 7.98 -13.93
CA LEU A 105 5.01 7.10 -13.57
C LEU A 105 5.17 6.04 -14.64
N GLU A 106 6.36 5.91 -15.19
CA GLU A 106 6.67 4.81 -16.10
C GLU A 106 6.72 3.50 -15.32
N MET A 107 5.67 2.69 -15.42
CA MET A 107 5.66 1.33 -14.92
C MET A 107 6.30 0.42 -15.95
N GLN A 108 7.26 -0.38 -15.51
CA GLN A 108 7.92 -1.41 -16.32
C GLN A 108 7.44 -2.78 -15.87
N PHE A 109 7.15 -3.66 -16.82
CA PHE A 109 6.77 -5.03 -16.53
C PHE A 109 7.90 -5.99 -16.86
N VAL A 110 8.05 -7.01 -16.02
CA VAL A 110 8.94 -8.15 -16.25
C VAL A 110 8.21 -9.42 -15.88
N ARG A 111 8.42 -10.50 -16.65
CA ARG A 111 7.73 -11.77 -16.44
C ARG A 111 8.61 -12.77 -15.71
N GLN A 112 8.04 -13.37 -14.69
CA GLN A 112 8.63 -14.51 -14.00
C GLN A 112 8.10 -15.81 -14.60
N GLU A 113 8.93 -16.52 -15.35
CA GLU A 113 8.55 -17.77 -16.00
C GLU A 113 9.76 -18.74 -16.04
N PRO A 114 9.65 -19.93 -15.40
CA PRO A 114 8.59 -20.38 -14.48
C PRO A 114 8.63 -19.68 -13.11
N GLN A 115 7.58 -19.83 -12.28
CA GLN A 115 7.56 -19.30 -10.92
C GLN A 115 8.37 -20.20 -9.98
N LEU A 116 9.60 -19.79 -9.66
CA LEU A 116 10.55 -20.54 -8.84
C LEU A 116 10.82 -19.90 -7.47
N GLY A 117 9.88 -19.13 -6.92
CA GLY A 117 9.98 -18.50 -5.62
C GLY A 117 10.11 -16.98 -5.67
N THR A 118 10.09 -16.33 -4.49
CA THR A 118 10.08 -14.87 -4.33
C THR A 118 11.42 -14.24 -4.73
N GLY A 119 12.54 -14.88 -4.43
CA GLY A 119 13.85 -14.43 -4.88
C GLY A 119 13.99 -14.44 -6.39
N HIS A 120 13.50 -15.52 -7.05
CA HIS A 120 13.48 -15.60 -8.51
C HIS A 120 12.59 -14.51 -9.13
N ALA A 121 11.49 -14.13 -8.48
CA ALA A 121 10.65 -13.01 -8.94
C ALA A 121 11.44 -11.70 -8.96
N VAL A 122 12.13 -11.37 -7.86
CA VAL A 122 12.92 -10.14 -7.75
C VAL A 122 14.12 -10.16 -8.70
N GLN A 123 14.76 -11.33 -8.94
CA GLN A 123 15.83 -11.49 -9.94
C GLN A 123 15.38 -11.03 -11.34
N GLN A 124 14.13 -11.25 -11.74
CA GLN A 124 13.62 -10.81 -13.04
C GLN A 124 13.63 -9.27 -13.18
N ALA A 125 13.51 -8.54 -12.08
CA ALA A 125 13.52 -7.08 -12.08
C ALA A 125 14.94 -6.48 -12.15
N VAL A 126 15.97 -7.24 -11.78
CA VAL A 126 17.38 -6.76 -11.73
C VAL A 126 17.84 -6.06 -13.01
N PRO A 127 17.59 -6.58 -14.24
CA PRO A 127 18.01 -5.90 -15.48
C PRO A 127 17.37 -4.53 -15.71
N LYS A 128 16.29 -4.22 -15.00
CA LYS A 128 15.58 -2.92 -15.07
C LYS A 128 16.09 -1.91 -14.06
N LEU A 129 16.87 -2.35 -13.07
CA LEU A 129 17.40 -1.47 -12.04
C LEU A 129 18.72 -0.84 -12.50
N PRO A 130 18.95 0.47 -12.22
CA PRO A 130 20.22 1.12 -12.52
C PRO A 130 21.36 0.53 -11.66
N ASP A 131 22.59 0.71 -12.11
CA ASP A 131 23.76 0.28 -11.35
C ASP A 131 24.35 1.44 -10.55
N ASP A 132 23.60 1.89 -9.56
CA ASP A 132 23.96 3.00 -8.69
C ASP A 132 23.71 2.68 -7.20
N ASP A 133 23.99 3.63 -6.32
CA ASP A 133 23.86 3.50 -4.87
C ASP A 133 22.43 3.86 -4.37
N GLY A 134 21.40 3.69 -5.19
CA GLY A 134 20.00 3.89 -4.80
C GLY A 134 19.48 2.85 -3.81
N VAL A 135 18.26 3.09 -3.33
CA VAL A 135 17.49 2.14 -2.51
C VAL A 135 16.46 1.43 -3.37
N VAL A 136 16.35 0.13 -3.22
CA VAL A 136 15.29 -0.68 -3.81
C VAL A 136 14.33 -1.12 -2.72
N VAL A 137 13.04 -0.80 -2.90
CA VAL A 137 11.96 -1.35 -2.07
C VAL A 137 11.30 -2.49 -2.81
N VAL A 138 11.10 -3.61 -2.12
CA VAL A 138 10.31 -4.74 -2.61
C VAL A 138 8.99 -4.75 -1.89
N LEU A 139 7.88 -4.67 -2.65
CA LEU A 139 6.50 -4.75 -2.19
C LEU A 139 5.83 -6.02 -2.70
N SER A 140 4.75 -6.42 -2.04
CA SER A 140 3.93 -7.57 -2.44
C SER A 140 2.58 -7.10 -2.98
N GLY A 141 2.22 -7.48 -4.20
CA GLY A 141 1.01 -7.03 -4.88
C GLY A 141 -0.31 -7.55 -4.28
N ASP A 142 -0.22 -8.40 -3.27
CA ASP A 142 -1.36 -8.94 -2.51
C ASP A 142 -1.44 -8.40 -1.07
N VAL A 143 -0.65 -7.37 -0.74
CA VAL A 143 -0.66 -6.66 0.56
C VAL A 143 -1.15 -5.23 0.33
N PRO A 144 -2.46 -5.01 0.16
CA PRO A 144 -3.01 -3.77 -0.42
C PRO A 144 -3.08 -2.59 0.54
N LEU A 145 -2.95 -2.81 1.87
CA LEU A 145 -3.15 -1.76 2.87
C LEU A 145 -1.84 -1.23 3.49
N THR A 146 -0.70 -1.51 2.86
CA THR A 146 0.58 -0.93 3.27
C THR A 146 0.58 0.56 2.95
N GLU A 147 0.79 1.39 3.95
CA GLU A 147 0.79 2.85 3.81
C GLU A 147 2.14 3.37 3.30
N ALA A 148 2.11 4.36 2.42
CA ALA A 148 3.31 5.01 1.90
C ALA A 148 4.20 5.60 3.02
N SER A 149 3.58 6.15 4.08
CA SER A 149 4.28 6.65 5.26
C SER A 149 5.15 5.57 5.92
N THR A 150 4.62 4.36 6.09
CA THR A 150 5.35 3.21 6.64
C THR A 150 6.49 2.77 5.73
N VAL A 151 6.27 2.77 4.40
CA VAL A 151 7.35 2.46 3.44
C VAL A 151 8.42 3.55 3.43
N ALA A 152 8.04 4.83 3.56
CA ALA A 152 9.01 5.93 3.67
C ALA A 152 9.90 5.80 4.91
N GLU A 153 9.33 5.40 6.07
CA GLU A 153 10.11 5.11 7.28
C GLU A 153 11.06 3.93 7.08
N LEU A 154 10.62 2.89 6.35
CA LEU A 154 11.46 1.75 6.00
C LEU A 154 12.64 2.16 5.10
N VAL A 155 12.40 3.01 4.09
CA VAL A 155 13.45 3.57 3.21
C VAL A 155 14.44 4.40 4.03
N LYS A 156 13.95 5.21 4.97
CA LYS A 156 14.79 5.97 5.89
C LYS A 156 15.63 5.08 6.79
N ALA A 157 15.06 3.97 7.30
CA ALA A 157 15.77 2.99 8.11
C ALA A 157 16.85 2.25 7.30
N CYS A 158 16.64 2.04 6.00
CA CYS A 158 17.66 1.50 5.09
C CYS A 158 18.83 2.46 4.89
N GLY A 159 18.56 3.77 4.75
CA GLY A 159 19.57 4.82 4.61
C GLY A 159 20.51 4.67 3.42
N GLY A 160 20.34 3.63 2.59
CA GLY A 160 21.23 3.31 1.46
C GLY A 160 22.41 2.40 1.79
N ASP A 161 22.59 2.01 3.06
CA ASP A 161 23.70 1.17 3.53
C ASP A 161 23.27 -0.04 4.35
N GLN A 162 22.03 -0.08 4.85
CA GLN A 162 21.45 -1.14 5.67
C GLN A 162 20.36 -1.91 4.91
N LEU A 163 20.09 -3.14 5.33
CA LEU A 163 18.91 -3.89 4.91
C LEU A 163 17.79 -3.64 5.93
N ALA A 164 16.70 -3.02 5.52
CA ALA A 164 15.55 -2.78 6.37
C ALA A 164 14.39 -3.71 6.03
N LEU A 165 13.81 -4.36 7.04
CA LEU A 165 12.70 -5.31 6.94
C LEU A 165 11.47 -4.73 7.62
N LEU A 166 10.34 -4.73 6.95
CA LEU A 166 9.07 -4.43 7.59
C LEU A 166 8.59 -5.67 8.32
N THR A 167 8.42 -5.56 9.64
CA THR A 167 8.04 -6.68 10.52
C THR A 167 6.82 -6.31 11.37
N VAL A 168 6.15 -7.32 11.90
CA VAL A 168 5.03 -7.14 12.82
C VAL A 168 4.97 -8.32 13.78
N ARG A 169 4.46 -8.11 15.00
CA ARG A 169 4.16 -9.17 15.95
C ARG A 169 2.70 -9.58 15.84
N VAL A 170 2.45 -10.87 15.61
CA VAL A 170 1.10 -11.41 15.45
C VAL A 170 0.87 -12.55 16.47
N SER A 171 -0.39 -12.76 16.86
CA SER A 171 -0.77 -13.88 17.73
C SER A 171 -0.58 -15.22 17.03
N ASP A 172 -1.02 -15.33 15.79
CA ASP A 172 -0.85 -16.51 14.93
C ASP A 172 0.07 -16.20 13.76
N PRO A 173 1.36 -16.60 13.82
CA PRO A 173 2.32 -16.38 12.74
C PRO A 173 2.31 -17.47 11.66
N THR A 174 1.30 -18.36 11.63
CA THR A 174 1.25 -19.48 10.67
C THR A 174 1.34 -19.01 9.22
N GLY A 175 2.24 -19.63 8.47
CA GLY A 175 2.45 -19.35 7.04
C GLY A 175 3.43 -18.22 6.74
N TYR A 176 3.92 -17.47 7.72
CA TYR A 176 4.88 -16.37 7.53
C TYR A 176 6.31 -16.77 7.88
N GLY A 177 7.29 -16.08 7.30
CA GLY A 177 8.70 -16.14 7.70
C GLY A 177 8.90 -15.56 9.11
N ARG A 178 9.71 -16.25 9.93
CA ARG A 178 10.02 -15.84 11.31
C ARG A 178 11.29 -15.01 11.36
N ILE A 179 11.26 -13.89 12.08
CA ILE A 179 12.46 -13.08 12.33
C ILE A 179 13.27 -13.72 13.44
N VAL A 180 14.44 -14.24 13.11
CA VAL A 180 15.38 -14.81 14.08
C VAL A 180 16.37 -13.74 14.51
N ARG A 181 16.44 -13.49 15.82
CA ARG A 181 17.34 -12.52 16.44
C ARG A 181 18.35 -13.23 17.32
N ASP A 182 19.55 -12.64 17.48
CA ASP A 182 20.52 -13.09 18.47
C ASP A 182 20.16 -12.64 19.90
N ALA A 183 21.03 -12.97 20.86
CA ALA A 183 20.85 -12.61 22.27
C ALA A 183 20.83 -11.08 22.53
N ASN A 184 21.36 -10.29 21.62
CA ASN A 184 21.36 -8.83 21.69
C ASN A 184 20.16 -8.21 20.96
N GLY A 185 19.27 -9.04 20.40
CA GLY A 185 18.10 -8.58 19.65
C GLY A 185 18.39 -8.20 18.19
N VAL A 186 19.58 -8.45 17.67
CA VAL A 186 19.95 -8.15 16.29
C VAL A 186 19.40 -9.23 15.35
N VAL A 187 18.79 -8.81 14.24
CA VAL A 187 18.25 -9.72 13.23
C VAL A 187 19.41 -10.51 12.58
N GLN A 188 19.28 -11.83 12.57
CA GLN A 188 20.26 -12.74 12.00
C GLN A 188 19.81 -13.37 10.67
N ARG A 189 18.54 -13.73 10.60
CA ARG A 189 17.94 -14.35 9.40
C ARG A 189 16.42 -14.35 9.49
N ILE A 190 15.79 -14.67 8.38
CA ILE A 190 14.39 -15.08 8.32
C ILE A 190 14.36 -16.59 8.09
N VAL A 191 13.48 -17.28 8.80
CA VAL A 191 13.22 -18.72 8.58
C VAL A 191 11.78 -18.88 8.11
N GLU A 192 11.63 -19.41 6.90
CA GLU A 192 10.32 -19.66 6.31
C GLU A 192 9.52 -20.68 7.13
N HIS A 193 8.18 -20.56 7.12
CA HIS A 193 7.32 -21.41 7.96
C HIS A 193 7.58 -22.90 7.80
N LYS A 194 7.88 -23.38 6.57
CA LYS A 194 8.10 -24.79 6.30
C LYS A 194 9.47 -25.29 6.73
N ASP A 195 10.44 -24.39 6.83
CA ASP A 195 11.82 -24.68 7.25
C ASP A 195 12.05 -24.44 8.75
N ALA A 196 11.08 -23.79 9.42
CA ALA A 196 11.16 -23.47 10.83
C ALA A 196 11.03 -24.75 11.71
N SER A 197 11.83 -24.85 12.79
CA SER A 197 11.65 -25.88 13.81
C SER A 197 10.34 -25.69 14.60
N ASP A 198 9.89 -26.74 15.28
CA ASP A 198 8.69 -26.63 16.13
C ASP A 198 8.86 -25.59 17.23
N GLU A 199 10.04 -25.49 17.83
CA GLU A 199 10.38 -24.46 18.80
C GLU A 199 10.28 -23.06 18.21
N GLN A 200 10.83 -22.82 17.02
CA GLN A 200 10.76 -21.54 16.30
C GLN A 200 9.31 -21.18 15.95
N ARG A 201 8.51 -22.15 15.49
CA ARG A 201 7.08 -21.93 15.20
C ARG A 201 6.29 -21.55 16.45
N ALA A 202 6.59 -22.14 17.60
CA ALA A 202 5.90 -21.89 18.86
C ALA A 202 6.31 -20.53 19.49
N SER A 203 7.63 -20.25 19.52
CA SER A 203 8.20 -19.13 20.29
C SER A 203 8.25 -17.81 19.54
N ILE A 204 8.54 -17.81 18.22
CA ILE A 204 8.75 -16.57 17.46
C ILE A 204 7.42 -16.05 16.95
N LYS A 205 7.02 -14.88 17.44
CA LYS A 205 5.79 -14.17 17.06
C LYS A 205 6.03 -12.98 16.14
N GLU A 206 7.28 -12.58 15.95
CA GLU A 206 7.65 -11.56 14.99
C GLU A 206 7.83 -12.17 13.60
N ILE A 207 7.08 -11.64 12.64
CA ILE A 207 7.05 -12.13 11.26
C ILE A 207 7.61 -11.11 10.29
N TYR A 208 8.09 -11.59 9.16
CA TYR A 208 8.41 -10.79 7.98
C TYR A 208 7.16 -10.58 7.14
N SER A 209 6.89 -9.34 6.79
CA SER A 209 5.70 -8.94 6.02
C SER A 209 5.77 -9.25 4.52
N GLY A 210 6.95 -9.60 4.00
CA GLY A 210 7.20 -9.65 2.55
C GLY A 210 7.72 -8.32 1.96
N ILE A 211 7.93 -7.29 2.80
CA ILE A 211 8.32 -5.93 2.39
C ILE A 211 9.70 -5.61 2.96
N MET A 212 10.62 -5.16 2.09
CA MET A 212 11.97 -4.76 2.49
C MET A 212 12.47 -3.57 1.69
N ALA A 213 13.43 -2.84 2.27
CA ALA A 213 14.24 -1.84 1.58
C ALA A 213 15.72 -2.23 1.67
N ALA A 214 16.44 -2.18 0.56
CA ALA A 214 17.82 -2.61 0.48
C ALA A 214 18.67 -1.68 -0.40
N PRO A 215 19.99 -1.55 -0.14
CA PRO A 215 20.90 -0.89 -1.05
C PRO A 215 20.92 -1.61 -2.40
N ALA A 216 20.72 -0.91 -3.51
CA ALA A 216 20.52 -1.51 -4.83
C ALA A 216 21.64 -2.44 -5.25
N LYS A 217 22.88 -2.01 -5.14
CA LYS A 217 24.07 -2.82 -5.49
C LYS A 217 24.19 -4.09 -4.64
N ARG A 218 23.94 -3.97 -3.33
CA ARG A 218 24.00 -5.11 -2.41
C ARG A 218 22.91 -6.13 -2.72
N LEU A 219 21.67 -5.65 -2.91
CA LEU A 219 20.56 -6.53 -3.25
C LEU A 219 20.84 -7.34 -4.53
N LYS A 220 21.35 -6.68 -5.58
CA LYS A 220 21.73 -7.38 -6.84
C LYS A 220 22.78 -8.47 -6.59
N ALA A 221 23.80 -8.17 -5.79
CA ALA A 221 24.85 -9.13 -5.46
C ALA A 221 24.30 -10.34 -4.70
N TRP A 222 23.45 -10.13 -3.69
CA TRP A 222 22.81 -11.22 -2.94
C TRP A 222 21.87 -12.04 -3.81
N LEU A 223 21.03 -11.39 -4.62
CA LEU A 223 20.12 -12.08 -5.53
C LEU A 223 20.86 -13.03 -6.49
N SER A 224 22.05 -12.66 -6.96
CA SER A 224 22.86 -13.52 -7.84
C SER A 224 23.40 -14.78 -7.16
N GLN A 225 23.42 -14.83 -5.83
CA GLN A 225 23.93 -15.95 -5.03
C GLN A 225 22.84 -16.84 -4.45
N LEU A 226 21.56 -16.50 -4.66
CA LEU A 226 20.44 -17.31 -4.17
C LEU A 226 20.51 -18.73 -4.74
N ASN A 227 20.16 -19.68 -3.90
CA ASN A 227 19.96 -21.08 -4.29
C ASN A 227 18.56 -21.55 -3.89
N ASN A 228 18.22 -22.79 -4.24
CA ASN A 228 16.92 -23.40 -3.94
C ASN A 228 17.05 -24.64 -3.04
N ASP A 229 18.11 -24.74 -2.24
CA ASP A 229 18.34 -25.85 -1.31
C ASP A 229 17.54 -25.64 -0.01
N ASN A 230 16.22 -25.77 -0.10
CA ASN A 230 15.27 -25.62 0.97
C ASN A 230 14.04 -26.54 0.80
N ALA A 231 13.14 -26.55 1.77
CA ALA A 231 11.97 -27.44 1.81
C ALA A 231 11.04 -27.32 0.59
N GLN A 232 10.98 -26.15 -0.04
CA GLN A 232 10.10 -25.90 -1.19
C GLN A 232 10.81 -26.02 -2.55
N ARG A 233 12.14 -26.14 -2.58
CA ARG A 233 12.96 -26.07 -3.80
C ARG A 233 12.76 -24.76 -4.57
N GLU A 234 12.60 -23.65 -3.85
CA GLU A 234 12.37 -22.32 -4.39
C GLU A 234 13.52 -21.36 -4.02
N TYR A 235 13.77 -20.35 -4.84
CA TYR A 235 14.67 -19.25 -4.51
C TYR A 235 13.97 -18.30 -3.54
N TYR A 236 14.33 -18.37 -2.26
CA TYR A 236 13.72 -17.51 -1.24
C TYR A 236 14.36 -16.12 -1.22
N LEU A 237 13.55 -15.09 -1.35
CA LEU A 237 14.03 -13.70 -1.16
C LEU A 237 14.56 -13.48 0.26
N THR A 238 14.00 -14.18 1.23
CA THR A 238 14.35 -14.08 2.64
C THR A 238 15.78 -14.50 2.96
N ASP A 239 16.43 -15.28 2.07
CA ASP A 239 17.83 -15.69 2.23
C ASP A 239 18.82 -14.52 2.11
N VAL A 240 18.45 -13.42 1.44
CA VAL A 240 19.29 -12.21 1.35
C VAL A 240 19.59 -11.63 2.74
N VAL A 241 18.75 -11.91 3.74
CA VAL A 241 18.95 -11.41 5.12
C VAL A 241 20.19 -12.07 5.76
N ALA A 242 20.32 -13.38 5.64
CA ALA A 242 21.50 -14.09 6.13
C ALA A 242 22.76 -13.69 5.36
N MET A 243 22.64 -13.43 4.05
CA MET A 243 23.75 -12.94 3.23
C MET A 243 24.19 -11.54 3.66
N ALA A 244 23.22 -10.63 3.94
CA ALA A 244 23.52 -9.29 4.45
C ALA A 244 24.29 -9.35 5.78
N VAL A 245 23.86 -10.20 6.71
CA VAL A 245 24.54 -10.41 7.99
C VAL A 245 25.96 -10.97 7.78
N ALA A 246 26.12 -11.94 6.88
CA ALA A 246 27.43 -12.51 6.55
C ALA A 246 28.40 -11.49 5.94
N ASP A 247 27.88 -10.54 5.16
CA ASP A 247 28.64 -9.43 4.57
C ASP A 247 28.90 -8.29 5.57
N GLY A 248 28.47 -8.41 6.83
CA GLY A 248 28.60 -7.37 7.85
C GLY A 248 27.69 -6.15 7.63
N VAL A 249 26.66 -6.29 6.78
CA VAL A 249 25.64 -5.25 6.58
C VAL A 249 24.60 -5.34 7.70
N ALA A 250 24.33 -4.21 8.34
CA ALA A 250 23.32 -4.15 9.40
C ALA A 250 21.93 -4.46 8.86
N VAL A 251 21.19 -5.29 9.58
CA VAL A 251 19.80 -5.62 9.26
C VAL A 251 18.87 -5.02 10.33
N VAL A 252 18.02 -4.10 9.90
CA VAL A 252 17.08 -3.39 10.77
C VAL A 252 15.67 -3.96 10.59
N GLY A 253 15.05 -4.41 11.67
CA GLY A 253 13.63 -4.77 11.70
C GLY A 253 12.80 -3.55 12.11
N HIS A 254 12.08 -2.95 11.18
CA HIS A 254 11.09 -1.91 11.45
C HIS A 254 9.77 -2.59 11.84
N CYS A 255 9.55 -2.73 13.15
CA CYS A 255 8.41 -3.46 13.69
C CYS A 255 7.22 -2.51 13.89
N ILE A 256 6.19 -2.64 13.07
CA ILE A 256 4.95 -1.89 13.18
C ILE A 256 3.96 -2.56 14.13
N THR A 257 2.99 -1.78 14.63
CA THR A 257 1.92 -2.27 15.50
C THR A 257 0.64 -2.63 14.75
N ASP A 258 0.42 -1.98 13.60
CA ASP A 258 -0.79 -2.19 12.79
C ASP A 258 -0.61 -3.35 11.81
N ALA A 259 -1.05 -4.53 12.22
CA ALA A 259 -0.96 -5.76 11.43
C ALA A 259 -1.78 -5.71 10.12
N LEU A 260 -2.79 -4.84 10.02
CA LEU A 260 -3.61 -4.73 8.80
C LEU A 260 -2.80 -4.18 7.62
N GLN A 261 -1.81 -3.32 7.88
CA GLN A 261 -0.94 -2.78 6.82
C GLN A 261 -0.14 -3.86 6.08
N VAL A 262 0.09 -4.99 6.74
CA VAL A 262 0.91 -6.10 6.19
C VAL A 262 0.11 -7.39 5.99
N ALA A 263 -1.21 -7.31 6.09
CA ALA A 263 -2.09 -8.44 5.87
C ALA A 263 -2.16 -8.80 4.37
N GLY A 264 -1.64 -9.98 4.02
CA GLY A 264 -1.69 -10.51 2.66
C GLY A 264 -2.98 -11.27 2.40
N VAL A 265 -3.55 -11.09 1.21
CA VAL A 265 -4.75 -11.79 0.75
C VAL A 265 -4.39 -13.07 0.01
N ASN A 266 -4.75 -14.23 0.55
CA ASN A 266 -4.48 -15.53 -0.07
C ASN A 266 -5.74 -16.40 -0.24
N SER A 267 -6.86 -16.00 0.35
CA SER A 267 -8.14 -16.71 0.26
C SER A 267 -9.31 -15.74 0.26
N PRO A 268 -10.50 -16.16 -0.22
CA PRO A 268 -11.71 -15.33 -0.15
C PRO A 268 -12.08 -14.91 1.27
N LEU A 269 -11.81 -15.75 2.27
CA LEU A 269 -12.02 -15.41 3.68
C LEU A 269 -11.14 -14.24 4.11
N GLN A 270 -9.83 -14.33 3.85
CA GLN A 270 -8.89 -13.25 4.17
C GLN A 270 -9.25 -11.95 3.44
N LEU A 271 -9.72 -12.04 2.18
CA LEU A 271 -10.20 -10.87 1.45
C LEU A 271 -11.40 -10.22 2.15
N ALA A 272 -12.39 -11.02 2.56
CA ALA A 272 -13.59 -10.51 3.24
C ALA A 272 -13.26 -9.91 4.62
N GLU A 273 -12.35 -10.51 5.38
CA GLU A 273 -11.87 -9.98 6.66
C GLU A 273 -11.15 -8.64 6.47
N LEU A 274 -10.27 -8.55 5.48
CA LEU A 274 -9.54 -7.33 5.16
C LEU A 274 -10.46 -6.22 4.65
N GLU A 275 -11.48 -6.56 3.84
CA GLU A 275 -12.53 -5.64 3.39
C GLU A 275 -13.23 -5.00 4.60
N ARG A 276 -13.71 -5.81 5.55
CA ARG A 276 -14.39 -5.27 6.74
C ARG A 276 -13.48 -4.39 7.60
N ALA A 277 -12.23 -4.79 7.79
CA ALA A 277 -11.27 -4.00 8.54
C ALA A 277 -10.97 -2.65 7.85
N HIS A 278 -10.83 -2.65 6.53
CA HIS A 278 -10.64 -1.44 5.74
C HIS A 278 -11.84 -0.50 5.82
N GLN A 279 -13.06 -1.03 5.66
CA GLN A 279 -14.30 -0.23 5.74
C GLN A 279 -14.52 0.35 7.15
N LEU A 280 -14.19 -0.40 8.20
CA LEU A 280 -14.24 0.11 9.57
C LEU A 280 -13.27 1.28 9.81
N ARG A 281 -12.08 1.26 9.21
CA ARG A 281 -11.14 2.40 9.27
C ARG A 281 -11.74 3.64 8.61
N GLN A 282 -12.34 3.48 7.43
CA GLN A 282 -12.99 4.60 6.73
C GLN A 282 -14.16 5.15 7.55
N ALA A 283 -14.99 4.27 8.11
CA ALA A 283 -16.09 4.66 9.00
C ALA A 283 -15.58 5.41 10.25
N ALA A 284 -14.51 4.94 10.88
CA ALA A 284 -13.91 5.61 12.04
C ALA A 284 -13.41 7.02 11.69
N ALA A 285 -12.71 7.17 10.56
CA ALA A 285 -12.22 8.47 10.09
C ALA A 285 -13.36 9.47 9.81
N LEU A 286 -14.49 9.01 9.27
CA LEU A 286 -15.68 9.84 9.09
C LEU A 286 -16.30 10.26 10.43
N MET A 287 -16.39 9.34 11.39
CA MET A 287 -16.92 9.65 12.73
C MET A 287 -16.02 10.65 13.48
N GLU A 288 -14.70 10.56 13.33
CA GLU A 288 -13.76 11.56 13.87
C GLU A 288 -13.97 12.96 13.27
N GLN A 289 -14.47 13.05 12.03
CA GLN A 289 -14.86 14.29 11.37
C GLN A 289 -16.26 14.78 11.77
N GLY A 290 -16.98 14.04 12.64
CA GLY A 290 -18.29 14.43 13.15
C GLY A 290 -19.48 13.81 12.42
N VAL A 291 -19.26 12.89 11.47
CA VAL A 291 -20.36 12.17 10.79
C VAL A 291 -20.97 11.16 11.76
N ARG A 292 -22.29 11.12 11.85
CA ARG A 292 -23.01 10.11 12.64
C ARG A 292 -23.33 8.88 11.81
N LEU A 293 -22.69 7.75 12.15
CA LEU A 293 -22.98 6.45 11.57
C LEU A 293 -23.80 5.62 12.55
N ALA A 294 -24.97 5.11 12.14
CA ALA A 294 -25.81 4.25 12.97
C ALA A 294 -25.13 2.89 13.24
N ASP A 295 -24.43 2.37 12.25
CA ASP A 295 -23.65 1.11 12.38
C ASP A 295 -22.39 1.15 11.50
N PRO A 296 -21.24 1.51 12.07
CA PRO A 296 -19.98 1.57 11.32
C PRO A 296 -19.54 0.22 10.74
N ALA A 297 -19.98 -0.91 11.30
CA ALA A 297 -19.65 -2.23 10.78
C ALA A 297 -20.38 -2.59 9.47
N ARG A 298 -21.43 -1.85 9.14
CA ARG A 298 -22.23 -2.02 7.91
C ARG A 298 -22.22 -0.76 7.04
N PHE A 299 -21.10 -0.08 7.02
CA PHE A 299 -20.79 1.04 6.13
C PHE A 299 -19.82 0.56 5.06
N ASP A 300 -20.03 0.96 3.81
CA ASP A 300 -19.15 0.67 2.69
C ASP A 300 -18.89 1.90 1.83
N LEU A 301 -17.60 2.16 1.58
CA LEU A 301 -17.11 3.14 0.63
C LEU A 301 -16.21 2.44 -0.38
N ARG A 302 -16.54 2.51 -1.68
CA ARG A 302 -15.89 1.72 -2.72
C ARG A 302 -15.63 2.54 -3.98
N ASP A 303 -14.56 2.20 -4.73
CA ASP A 303 -14.40 2.67 -6.10
C ASP A 303 -15.59 2.21 -6.95
N ASP A 304 -16.01 3.02 -7.90
CA ASP A 304 -17.11 2.64 -8.79
C ASP A 304 -16.64 1.62 -9.87
N VAL A 305 -17.61 1.08 -10.60
CA VAL A 305 -17.32 0.08 -11.65
C VAL A 305 -16.58 0.67 -12.85
N ARG A 306 -16.57 1.98 -13.00
CA ARG A 306 -15.87 2.73 -14.06
C ARG A 306 -14.46 3.12 -13.67
N GLY A 307 -14.07 2.84 -12.41
CA GLY A 307 -12.74 3.15 -11.86
C GLY A 307 -12.64 4.54 -11.24
N VAL A 308 -13.76 5.23 -10.99
CA VAL A 308 -13.77 6.45 -10.19
C VAL A 308 -13.42 6.08 -8.76
N LEU A 309 -12.35 6.70 -8.24
CA LEU A 309 -11.87 6.43 -6.90
C LEU A 309 -12.89 6.85 -5.84
N ALA A 310 -12.99 6.04 -4.80
CA ALA A 310 -13.88 6.28 -3.68
C ALA A 310 -13.48 7.55 -2.91
N GLU A 311 -14.41 8.49 -2.82
CA GLU A 311 -14.27 9.72 -2.03
C GLU A 311 -15.64 10.09 -1.46
N LEU A 312 -15.74 10.18 -0.14
CA LEU A 312 -16.94 10.63 0.53
C LEU A 312 -16.62 11.89 1.34
N SER A 313 -17.11 13.02 0.84
CA SER A 313 -17.00 14.32 1.52
C SER A 313 -18.28 14.63 2.27
N CYS A 314 -18.19 14.87 3.56
CA CYS A 314 -19.32 15.20 4.41
C CYS A 314 -19.16 16.59 5.04
N SER A 315 -20.21 17.39 4.98
CA SER A 315 -20.33 18.62 5.78
C SER A 315 -20.74 18.32 7.23
N THR A 316 -20.99 19.34 8.04
CA THR A 316 -21.43 19.19 9.43
C THR A 316 -22.81 18.55 9.57
N ASP A 317 -23.05 17.87 10.69
CA ASP A 317 -24.34 17.29 11.09
C ASP A 317 -24.91 16.25 10.11
N VAL A 318 -24.05 15.56 9.35
CA VAL A 318 -24.45 14.47 8.45
C VAL A 318 -24.77 13.21 9.27
N GLU A 319 -25.92 12.59 8.97
CA GLU A 319 -26.37 11.33 9.57
C GLU A 319 -26.49 10.26 8.48
N ILE A 320 -25.87 9.09 8.70
CA ILE A 320 -25.92 7.94 7.79
C ILE A 320 -26.43 6.73 8.57
N ASP A 321 -27.52 6.15 8.11
CA ASP A 321 -28.15 4.98 8.70
C ASP A 321 -27.43 3.69 8.26
N VAL A 322 -27.89 2.57 8.78
CA VAL A 322 -27.28 1.26 8.61
C VAL A 322 -27.28 0.74 7.17
N GLY A 323 -26.21 0.07 6.77
CA GLY A 323 -26.13 -0.66 5.52
C GLY A 323 -26.02 0.19 4.27
N CYS A 324 -25.60 1.46 4.42
CA CYS A 324 -25.39 2.35 3.29
C CYS A 324 -24.08 2.03 2.54
N ILE A 325 -24.14 2.11 1.22
CA ILE A 325 -23.02 1.91 0.31
C ILE A 325 -22.82 3.18 -0.51
N PHE A 326 -21.60 3.69 -0.50
CA PHE A 326 -21.18 4.81 -1.33
C PHE A 326 -20.16 4.34 -2.35
N THR A 327 -20.31 4.76 -3.61
CA THR A 327 -19.38 4.37 -4.68
C THR A 327 -18.92 5.58 -5.49
N GLY A 328 -17.64 5.62 -5.82
CA GLY A 328 -17.03 6.74 -6.52
C GLY A 328 -17.06 8.01 -5.68
N ARG A 329 -17.26 9.14 -6.29
CA ARG A 329 -17.20 10.45 -5.62
C ARG A 329 -18.59 10.91 -5.16
N VAL A 330 -18.78 11.03 -3.83
CA VAL A 330 -20.03 11.46 -3.23
C VAL A 330 -19.80 12.62 -2.27
N THR A 331 -20.67 13.65 -2.34
CA THR A 331 -20.64 14.79 -1.43
C THR A 331 -21.98 14.87 -0.69
N LEU A 332 -21.93 14.97 0.64
CA LEU A 332 -23.11 15.13 1.50
C LEU A 332 -23.10 16.52 2.14
N GLY A 333 -24.13 17.33 1.83
CA GLY A 333 -24.31 18.67 2.37
C GLY A 333 -24.67 18.70 3.86
N GLU A 334 -24.55 19.86 4.50
CA GLU A 334 -24.83 20.08 5.93
C GLU A 334 -26.23 19.57 6.33
N GLY A 335 -26.28 18.79 7.42
CA GLY A 335 -27.53 18.24 7.94
C GLY A 335 -28.20 17.18 7.04
N ALA A 336 -27.51 16.68 6.01
CA ALA A 336 -28.04 15.61 5.16
C ALA A 336 -28.28 14.33 5.97
N ARG A 337 -29.40 13.65 5.72
CA ARG A 337 -29.77 12.39 6.38
C ARG A 337 -29.97 11.29 5.37
N ILE A 338 -29.17 10.26 5.47
CA ILE A 338 -29.19 9.10 4.56
C ILE A 338 -29.88 7.95 5.27
N GLY A 339 -31.03 7.50 4.75
CA GLY A 339 -31.79 6.37 5.28
C GLY A 339 -31.11 5.04 5.06
N ALA A 340 -31.57 4.02 5.80
CA ALA A 340 -30.97 2.70 5.81
C ALA A 340 -30.94 2.05 4.40
N TYR A 341 -29.87 1.28 4.15
CA TYR A 341 -29.69 0.48 2.91
C TYR A 341 -29.75 1.30 1.62
N CYS A 342 -29.30 2.56 1.66
CA CYS A 342 -29.14 3.35 0.45
C CYS A 342 -27.86 2.98 -0.29
N HIS A 343 -27.91 3.07 -1.62
CA HIS A 343 -26.73 3.01 -2.49
C HIS A 343 -26.62 4.33 -3.25
N ILE A 344 -25.55 5.07 -3.03
CA ILE A 344 -25.32 6.40 -3.62
C ILE A 344 -24.00 6.37 -4.39
N SER A 345 -24.08 6.69 -5.67
CA SER A 345 -22.95 6.68 -6.60
C SER A 345 -22.73 8.04 -7.24
N ASN A 346 -21.49 8.56 -7.21
CA ASN A 346 -21.08 9.76 -7.97
C ASN A 346 -22.10 10.90 -7.92
N ALA A 347 -22.55 11.27 -6.72
CA ALA A 347 -23.65 12.19 -6.53
C ALA A 347 -23.36 13.26 -5.46
N GLU A 348 -24.02 14.42 -5.61
CA GLU A 348 -24.06 15.47 -4.60
C GLU A 348 -25.44 15.49 -3.94
N ILE A 349 -25.47 15.35 -2.63
CA ILE A 349 -26.69 15.43 -1.80
C ILE A 349 -26.74 16.81 -1.15
N ALA A 350 -27.80 17.56 -1.41
CA ALA A 350 -27.96 18.93 -0.94
C ALA A 350 -28.06 19.02 0.60
N ALA A 351 -27.71 20.17 1.14
CA ALA A 351 -27.86 20.45 2.56
C ALA A 351 -29.33 20.27 3.04
N GLY A 352 -29.50 19.63 4.19
CA GLY A 352 -30.80 19.31 4.80
C GLY A 352 -31.62 18.26 4.05
N ALA A 353 -31.08 17.64 2.98
CA ALA A 353 -31.81 16.62 2.25
C ALA A 353 -32.02 15.35 3.09
N VAL A 354 -33.20 14.74 2.93
CA VAL A 354 -33.53 13.47 3.57
C VAL A 354 -33.73 12.43 2.48
N ILE A 355 -32.78 11.46 2.42
CA ILE A 355 -32.84 10.35 1.50
C ILE A 355 -33.57 9.20 2.20
N HIS A 356 -34.66 8.72 1.60
CA HIS A 356 -35.44 7.62 2.19
C HIS A 356 -34.71 6.28 2.13
N PRO A 357 -34.99 5.36 3.07
CA PRO A 357 -34.40 4.00 3.03
C PRO A 357 -34.60 3.30 1.69
N PHE A 358 -33.63 2.45 1.33
CA PHE A 358 -33.63 1.67 0.07
C PHE A 358 -33.56 2.50 -1.21
N SER A 359 -33.14 3.76 -1.11
CA SER A 359 -32.92 4.59 -2.30
C SER A 359 -31.66 4.17 -3.04
N HIS A 360 -31.75 4.15 -4.38
CA HIS A 360 -30.59 4.04 -5.25
C HIS A 360 -30.44 5.34 -6.05
N ILE A 361 -29.33 6.03 -5.85
CA ILE A 361 -29.01 7.30 -6.49
C ILE A 361 -27.70 7.11 -7.28
N ASP A 362 -27.77 7.36 -8.57
CA ASP A 362 -26.60 7.45 -9.45
C ASP A 362 -26.57 8.83 -10.08
N GLY A 363 -25.59 9.65 -9.69
CA GLY A 363 -25.44 11.03 -10.18
C GLY A 363 -24.93 11.11 -11.62
N GLY A 364 -24.68 9.97 -12.28
CA GLY A 364 -24.28 9.93 -13.67
C GLY A 364 -22.99 10.71 -13.89
N GLY A 365 -21.87 10.28 -13.33
CA GLY A 365 -20.59 10.89 -13.68
C GLY A 365 -20.37 10.78 -15.18
N ASP A 366 -20.15 11.92 -15.85
CA ASP A 366 -19.75 11.97 -17.24
C ASP A 366 -18.50 11.11 -17.43
N ALA A 367 -18.59 10.18 -18.40
CA ALA A 367 -17.53 9.24 -18.77
C ALA A 367 -16.39 9.96 -19.49
#